data_469cdc33fc1dd704002e3d82ab40a520
#
_entry.id   469cdc33fc1dd704002e3d82ab40a520
#
_cell.length_a   1.000
_cell.length_b   1.000
_cell.length_c   1.000
_cell.angle_alpha   90.00
_cell.angle_beta   90.00
_cell.angle_gamma   90.00
#
_symmetry.space_group_name_H-M   'P 1'
#
loop_
_entity.id
_entity.type
_entity.pdbx_description
1 polymer ?
#
loop_
_entity_poly.entity_id
_entity_poly.type
_entity_poly.pdbx_seq_one_letter_code
_entity_poly.pdbx_strand_id
1 'polypeptide(L)'
;MQETRVLVETGRTTGEETMSYWFDLPIDVAEFEEKLGVGAESRDYRIIEKVLPFADEVHEHTSVYQLNEFDFMYRQLVADMQEEYPMLLTVFENLEALYICRNVITVYPDCKNMIDVARQKLMNDPIFKHLSEDCQEYYFDFEAYASHLQEYGKFLVTEHGIFELPE
;
A
#
# COMPACT_ATOMS: atom_id res chain seq x y z
N MET A 1 14.02 -4.42 4.41
CA MET A 1 13.22 -3.48 5.23
C MET A 1 13.28 -2.10 4.61
N GLN A 2 12.15 -1.54 4.28
CA GLN A 2 12.09 -0.17 3.77
C GLN A 2 12.34 0.82 4.90
N GLU A 3 13.22 1.78 4.65
CA GLU A 3 13.40 2.88 5.59
C GLU A 3 12.16 3.79 5.58
N THR A 4 11.72 4.18 6.76
CA THR A 4 10.62 5.14 6.94
C THR A 4 11.09 6.20 7.92
N ARG A 5 11.53 7.33 7.38
CA ARG A 5 12.05 8.45 8.19
C ARG A 5 11.76 9.78 7.53
N VAL A 6 11.73 10.82 8.36
CA VAL A 6 11.53 12.19 7.92
C VAL A 6 12.56 13.10 8.58
N LEU A 7 12.99 14.12 7.87
CA LEU A 7 13.80 15.20 8.42
C LEU A 7 12.87 16.36 8.75
N VAL A 8 12.82 16.72 10.02
CA VAL A 8 11.94 17.78 10.52
C VAL A 8 12.77 18.94 11.00
N GLU A 9 12.40 20.14 10.57
CA GLU A 9 13.04 21.40 10.95
C GLU A 9 12.08 22.22 11.81
N THR A 10 12.62 22.86 12.86
CA THR A 10 11.81 23.78 13.66
C THR A 10 11.48 25.04 12.86
N GLY A 11 10.25 25.54 13.03
CA GLY A 11 9.85 26.83 12.51
C GLY A 11 10.66 27.94 13.14
N ARG A 12 10.93 29.00 12.39
CA ARG A 12 11.70 30.14 12.89
C ARG A 12 10.94 30.95 13.90
N THR A 13 11.50 31.03 15.07
CA THR A 13 11.32 32.20 15.93
C THR A 13 12.42 33.20 15.59
N THR A 14 12.09 34.45 15.54
CA THR A 14 12.98 35.57 15.18
C THR A 14 14.32 35.49 15.92
N GLY A 15 15.41 35.25 15.17
CA GLY A 15 16.78 35.35 15.69
C GLY A 15 17.40 34.06 16.21
N GLU A 16 16.69 32.95 16.22
CA GLU A 16 17.23 31.66 16.64
C GLU A 16 17.63 30.79 15.42
N GLU A 17 18.66 29.96 15.61
CA GLU A 17 19.04 28.99 14.62
C GLU A 17 17.95 27.91 14.49
N THR A 18 17.65 27.52 13.25
CA THR A 18 16.76 26.38 12.99
C THR A 18 17.47 25.09 13.37
N MET A 19 16.77 24.19 14.05
CA MET A 19 17.25 22.85 14.35
C MET A 19 16.52 21.86 13.47
N SER A 20 17.24 20.84 13.00
CA SER A 20 16.63 19.75 12.23
C SER A 20 17.14 18.41 12.71
N TYR A 21 16.24 17.43 12.76
CA TYR A 21 16.56 16.06 13.15
C TYR A 21 15.80 15.07 12.29
N TRP A 22 16.44 13.94 12.03
CA TRP A 22 15.80 12.80 11.42
C TRP A 22 15.03 12.00 12.47
N PHE A 23 13.82 11.61 12.13
CA PHE A 23 12.98 10.75 12.96
C PHE A 23 12.53 9.55 12.18
N ASP A 24 12.70 8.37 12.78
CA ASP A 24 12.14 7.13 12.24
C ASP A 24 10.66 7.04 12.59
N LEU A 25 9.87 6.45 11.71
CA LEU A 25 8.45 6.23 11.96
C LEU A 25 8.20 4.87 12.60
N PRO A 26 7.25 4.73 13.51
CA PRO A 26 6.43 5.81 14.07
C PRO A 26 7.26 6.74 14.99
N ILE A 27 6.98 8.02 14.94
CA ILE A 27 7.68 9.01 15.74
C ILE A 27 7.21 8.93 17.20
N ASP A 28 8.16 8.82 18.12
CA ASP A 28 7.88 9.00 19.55
C ASP A 28 7.65 10.48 19.82
N VAL A 29 6.43 10.83 20.21
CA VAL A 29 6.02 12.23 20.42
C VAL A 29 6.87 12.89 21.51
N ALA A 30 7.17 12.19 22.61
CA ALA A 30 7.98 12.73 23.69
C ALA A 30 9.41 13.05 23.23
N GLU A 31 10.03 12.13 22.48
CA GLU A 31 11.35 12.32 21.89
C GLU A 31 11.36 13.48 20.91
N PHE A 32 10.34 13.60 20.07
CA PHE A 32 10.19 14.68 19.11
C PHE A 32 10.14 16.03 19.80
N GLU A 33 9.30 16.17 20.81
CA GLU A 33 9.14 17.41 21.56
C GLU A 33 10.41 17.78 22.34
N GLU A 34 11.10 16.79 22.88
CA GLU A 34 12.36 16.99 23.57
C GLU A 34 13.47 17.50 22.64
N LYS A 35 13.63 16.84 21.48
CA LYS A 35 14.71 17.18 20.53
C LYS A 35 14.49 18.51 19.83
N LEU A 36 13.26 18.81 19.44
CA LEU A 36 12.96 20.02 18.68
C LEU A 36 12.52 21.19 19.55
N GLY A 37 12.12 20.93 20.79
CA GLY A 37 11.65 21.99 21.70
C GLY A 37 10.31 22.61 21.28
N VAL A 38 9.54 21.94 20.42
CA VAL A 38 8.23 22.39 19.97
C VAL A 38 7.22 21.28 20.16
N GLY A 39 5.96 21.63 20.39
CA GLY A 39 4.88 20.67 20.56
C GLY A 39 4.50 20.00 19.24
N ALA A 40 4.22 18.70 19.30
CA ALA A 40 3.79 17.93 18.12
C ALA A 40 2.46 18.45 17.55
N GLU A 41 1.63 19.07 18.36
CA GLU A 41 0.36 19.70 17.95
C GLU A 41 0.55 21.13 17.41
N SER A 42 1.75 21.72 17.57
CA SER A 42 2.03 23.06 17.09
C SER A 42 2.27 23.09 15.59
N ARG A 43 2.31 24.30 15.03
CA ARG A 43 2.69 24.53 13.64
C ARG A 43 4.12 25.05 13.51
N ASP A 44 4.93 24.86 14.55
CA ASP A 44 6.27 25.43 14.64
C ASP A 44 7.34 24.51 14.06
N TYR A 45 6.95 23.50 13.29
CA TYR A 45 7.87 22.60 12.60
C TYR A 45 7.37 22.31 11.19
N ARG A 46 8.28 21.85 10.35
CA ARG A 46 7.98 21.43 8.99
C ARG A 46 8.87 20.24 8.57
N ILE A 47 8.35 19.46 7.65
CA ILE A 47 9.08 18.33 7.07
C ILE A 47 9.83 18.85 5.84
N ILE A 48 11.18 18.73 5.86
CA ILE A 48 12.02 19.21 4.76
C ILE A 48 12.55 18.09 3.86
N GLU A 49 12.68 16.88 4.40
CA GLU A 49 13.01 15.68 3.62
C GLU A 49 12.23 14.48 4.14
N LYS A 50 12.00 13.53 3.26
CA LYS A 50 11.26 12.32 3.60
C LYS A 50 11.78 11.13 2.80
N VAL A 51 11.97 10.00 3.49
CA VAL A 51 12.29 8.71 2.91
C VAL A 51 11.18 7.77 3.32
N LEU A 52 10.13 7.69 2.50
CA LEU A 52 8.89 6.99 2.82
C LEU A 52 8.33 6.33 1.57
N PRO A 53 7.77 5.11 1.69
CA PRO A 53 7.05 4.51 0.56
C PRO A 53 5.77 5.29 0.20
N PHE A 54 5.18 5.98 1.17
CA PHE A 54 3.97 6.81 0.99
C PHE A 54 4.30 8.32 0.98
N ALA A 55 5.46 8.68 0.42
CA ALA A 55 5.94 10.07 0.42
C ALA A 55 4.95 11.06 -0.20
N ASP A 56 4.18 10.63 -1.19
CA ASP A 56 3.19 11.49 -1.86
C ASP A 56 2.02 11.91 -0.95
N GLU A 57 1.80 11.19 0.15
CA GLU A 57 0.77 11.52 1.14
C GLU A 57 1.24 12.59 2.12
N VAL A 58 2.55 12.86 2.18
CA VAL A 58 3.17 13.69 3.19
C VAL A 58 3.55 15.04 2.60
N HIS A 59 3.06 16.09 3.24
CA HIS A 59 3.36 17.48 2.87
C HIS A 59 4.26 18.13 3.93
N GLU A 60 4.76 19.31 3.61
CA GLU A 60 5.63 20.09 4.49
C GLU A 60 5.02 20.29 5.90
N HIS A 61 3.72 20.48 5.97
CA HIS A 61 3.00 20.75 7.22
C HIS A 61 2.22 19.56 7.76
N THR A 62 2.48 18.36 7.28
CA THR A 62 1.87 17.15 7.84
C THR A 62 2.30 16.98 9.29
N SER A 63 1.34 16.77 10.19
CA SER A 63 1.63 16.62 11.62
C SER A 63 2.27 15.27 11.96
N VAL A 64 2.92 15.20 13.12
CA VAL A 64 3.47 13.95 13.66
C VAL A 64 2.38 12.88 13.77
N TYR A 65 1.19 13.26 14.22
CA TYR A 65 0.06 12.33 14.37
C TYR A 65 -0.39 11.77 13.03
N GLN A 66 -0.44 12.60 12.00
CA GLN A 66 -0.77 12.15 10.63
C GLN A 66 0.31 11.24 10.06
N LEU A 67 1.59 11.56 10.28
CA LEU A 67 2.71 10.71 9.86
C LEU A 67 2.60 9.32 10.48
N ASN A 68 2.33 9.25 11.77
CA ASN A 68 2.19 8.00 12.49
C ASN A 68 0.96 7.20 12.03
N GLU A 69 -0.12 7.89 11.68
CA GLU A 69 -1.31 7.28 11.11
C GLU A 69 -1.04 6.67 9.73
N PHE A 70 -0.35 7.39 8.85
CA PHE A 70 0.05 6.86 7.54
C PHE A 70 0.97 5.65 7.68
N ASP A 71 1.94 5.74 8.58
CA ASP A 71 2.85 4.61 8.86
C ASP A 71 2.08 3.39 9.34
N PHE A 72 1.14 3.57 10.26
CA PHE A 72 0.28 2.50 10.75
C PHE A 72 -0.51 1.85 9.61
N MET A 73 -1.19 2.64 8.79
CA MET A 73 -1.98 2.12 7.67
C MET A 73 -1.12 1.34 6.67
N TYR A 74 0.04 1.88 6.32
CA TYR A 74 0.96 1.22 5.38
C TYR A 74 1.46 -0.13 5.94
N ARG A 75 1.81 -0.18 7.22
CA ARG A 75 2.29 -1.41 7.87
C ARG A 75 1.23 -2.49 7.97
N GLN A 76 -0.06 -2.13 7.92
CA GLN A 76 -1.17 -3.08 7.91
C GLN A 76 -1.38 -3.74 6.54
N LEU A 77 -0.81 -3.21 5.49
CA LEU A 77 -0.88 -3.82 4.16
C LEU A 77 -0.02 -5.08 4.14
N VAL A 78 -0.50 -6.13 3.47
CA VAL A 78 0.31 -7.34 3.27
C VAL A 78 1.53 -7.02 2.40
N ALA A 79 2.58 -7.84 2.52
CA ALA A 79 3.85 -7.60 1.84
C ALA A 79 3.70 -7.38 0.33
N ASP A 80 2.85 -8.16 -0.33
CA ASP A 80 2.59 -8.02 -1.77
C ASP A 80 2.01 -6.65 -2.12
N MET A 81 1.13 -6.11 -1.29
CA MET A 81 0.57 -4.78 -1.48
C MET A 81 1.61 -3.69 -1.24
N GLN A 82 2.49 -3.87 -0.26
CA GLN A 82 3.58 -2.93 -0.01
C GLN A 82 4.55 -2.88 -1.19
N GLU A 83 4.89 -4.03 -1.74
CA GLU A 83 5.80 -4.14 -2.89
C GLU A 83 5.23 -3.46 -4.14
N GLU A 84 3.94 -3.62 -4.38
CA GLU A 84 3.25 -3.04 -5.54
C GLU A 84 2.46 -1.77 -5.19
N TYR A 85 2.82 -1.10 -4.11
CA TYR A 85 2.13 0.10 -3.63
C TYR A 85 1.98 1.19 -4.71
N PRO A 86 3.01 1.54 -5.49
CA PRO A 86 2.84 2.54 -6.55
C PRO A 86 1.80 2.16 -7.59
N MET A 87 1.73 0.87 -7.96
CA MET A 87 0.76 0.38 -8.94
C MET A 87 -0.66 0.41 -8.37
N LEU A 88 -0.82 0.05 -7.10
CA LEU A 88 -2.12 0.10 -6.43
C LEU A 88 -2.66 1.52 -6.34
N LEU A 89 -1.81 2.52 -6.19
CA LEU A 89 -2.23 3.92 -6.17
C LEU A 89 -2.61 4.47 -7.55
N THR A 90 -2.45 3.71 -8.62
CA THR A 90 -3.04 4.06 -9.92
C THR A 90 -4.55 3.83 -9.95
N VAL A 91 -5.06 2.96 -9.07
CA VAL A 91 -6.48 2.62 -8.96
C VAL A 91 -7.14 3.13 -7.68
N PHE A 92 -6.39 3.27 -6.60
CA PHE A 92 -6.88 3.84 -5.35
C PHE A 92 -6.42 5.30 -5.25
N GLU A 93 -7.30 6.16 -4.78
CA GLU A 93 -7.04 7.59 -4.71
C GLU A 93 -5.88 7.94 -3.76
N ASN A 94 -5.78 7.22 -2.64
CA ASN A 94 -4.78 7.47 -1.61
C ASN A 94 -4.57 6.23 -0.73
N LEU A 95 -3.63 6.33 0.20
CA LEU A 95 -3.32 5.25 1.14
C LEU A 95 -4.53 4.84 2.00
N GLU A 96 -5.31 5.81 2.46
CA GLU A 96 -6.50 5.54 3.27
C GLU A 96 -7.52 4.70 2.51
N ALA A 97 -7.77 5.03 1.24
CA ALA A 97 -8.68 4.27 0.38
C ALA A 97 -8.21 2.83 0.20
N LEU A 98 -6.92 2.64 -0.04
CA LEU A 98 -6.32 1.31 -0.14
C LEU A 98 -6.42 0.55 1.19
N TYR A 99 -6.11 1.22 2.29
CA TYR A 99 -6.20 0.64 3.63
C TYR A 99 -7.60 0.14 3.96
N ILE A 100 -8.62 0.95 3.65
CA ILE A 100 -10.04 0.58 3.88
C ILE A 100 -10.40 -0.68 3.09
N CYS A 101 -9.93 -0.80 1.86
CA CYS A 101 -10.25 -1.90 0.96
C CYS A 101 -9.32 -3.12 1.09
N ARG A 102 -8.28 -3.06 1.90
CA ARG A 102 -7.22 -4.08 1.95
C ARG A 102 -7.70 -5.52 2.18
N ASN A 103 -8.77 -5.69 2.95
CA ASN A 103 -9.29 -7.02 3.30
C ASN A 103 -10.21 -7.60 2.21
N VAL A 104 -10.64 -6.78 1.26
CA VAL A 104 -11.49 -7.23 0.14
C VAL A 104 -10.72 -7.33 -1.18
N ILE A 105 -9.43 -7.07 -1.15
CA ILE A 105 -8.53 -7.28 -2.28
C ILE A 105 -7.97 -8.70 -2.18
N THR A 106 -8.10 -9.47 -3.25
CA THR A 106 -7.47 -10.80 -3.34
C THR A 106 -6.17 -10.70 -4.11
N VAL A 107 -5.10 -11.26 -3.55
CA VAL A 107 -3.77 -11.25 -4.17
C VAL A 107 -3.48 -12.62 -4.77
N TYR A 108 -3.01 -12.62 -6.01
CA TYR A 108 -2.54 -13.81 -6.71
C TYR A 108 -1.05 -13.66 -7.01
N PRO A 109 -0.16 -13.94 -6.03
CA PRO A 109 1.27 -13.62 -6.16
C PRO A 109 2.01 -14.45 -7.21
N ASP A 110 1.51 -15.66 -7.49
CA ASP A 110 2.13 -16.59 -8.44
C ASP A 110 1.57 -16.47 -9.84
N CYS A 111 0.60 -15.60 -10.07
CA CYS A 111 -0.07 -15.43 -11.34
C CYS A 111 0.60 -14.32 -12.16
N LYS A 112 0.93 -14.62 -13.41
CA LYS A 112 1.55 -13.68 -14.36
C LYS A 112 0.57 -13.12 -15.36
N ASN A 113 -0.55 -13.82 -15.57
CA ASN A 113 -1.59 -13.42 -16.51
C ASN A 113 -2.96 -13.88 -16.01
N MET A 114 -4.01 -13.48 -16.71
CA MET A 114 -5.38 -13.81 -16.31
C MET A 114 -5.72 -15.30 -16.47
N ILE A 115 -5.02 -16.02 -17.33
CA ILE A 115 -5.19 -17.47 -17.45
C ILE A 115 -4.75 -18.18 -16.17
N ASP A 116 -3.64 -17.73 -15.57
CA ASP A 116 -3.18 -18.25 -14.28
C ASP A 116 -4.21 -18.00 -13.18
N VAL A 117 -4.81 -16.81 -13.15
CA VAL A 117 -5.88 -16.47 -12.20
C VAL A 117 -7.10 -17.37 -12.41
N ALA A 118 -7.50 -17.57 -13.65
CA ALA A 118 -8.62 -18.45 -14.00
C ALA A 118 -8.39 -19.87 -13.50
N ARG A 119 -7.21 -20.42 -13.72
CA ARG A 119 -6.82 -21.75 -13.24
C ARG A 119 -6.88 -21.82 -11.71
N GLN A 120 -6.32 -20.84 -11.03
CA GLN A 120 -6.30 -20.83 -9.56
C GLN A 120 -7.69 -20.71 -8.96
N LYS A 121 -8.57 -19.89 -9.54
CA LYS A 121 -9.97 -19.78 -9.10
C LYS A 121 -10.70 -21.10 -9.25
N LEU A 122 -10.54 -21.79 -10.39
CA LEU A 122 -11.21 -23.05 -10.66
C LEU A 122 -10.68 -24.18 -9.79
N MET A 123 -9.39 -24.20 -9.48
CA MET A 123 -8.80 -25.19 -8.58
C MET A 123 -9.40 -25.13 -7.17
N ASN A 124 -9.97 -24.00 -6.79
CA ASN A 124 -10.64 -23.82 -5.51
C ASN A 124 -12.17 -23.97 -5.61
N ASP A 125 -12.71 -24.20 -6.81
CA ASP A 125 -14.14 -24.38 -7.03
C ASP A 125 -14.54 -25.87 -6.85
N PRO A 126 -15.45 -26.18 -5.89
CA PRO A 126 -15.85 -27.57 -5.65
C PRO A 126 -16.48 -28.26 -6.88
N ILE A 127 -17.25 -27.52 -7.67
CA ILE A 127 -17.90 -28.07 -8.88
C ILE A 127 -16.85 -28.46 -9.91
N PHE A 128 -15.87 -27.60 -10.15
CA PHE A 128 -14.78 -27.87 -11.08
C PHE A 128 -13.95 -29.09 -10.63
N LYS A 129 -13.71 -29.24 -9.35
CA LYS A 129 -12.96 -30.36 -8.77
C LYS A 129 -13.66 -31.72 -8.99
N HIS A 130 -14.98 -31.73 -9.16
CA HIS A 130 -15.76 -32.94 -9.43
C HIS A 130 -15.71 -33.37 -10.91
N LEU A 131 -15.20 -32.51 -11.79
CA LEU A 131 -14.99 -32.89 -13.18
C LEU A 131 -13.84 -33.89 -13.30
N SER A 132 -13.89 -34.77 -14.32
CA SER A 132 -12.77 -35.65 -14.62
C SER A 132 -11.51 -34.84 -14.95
N GLU A 133 -10.33 -35.43 -14.74
CA GLU A 133 -9.06 -34.77 -15.09
C GLU A 133 -9.00 -34.39 -16.57
N ASP A 134 -9.54 -35.25 -17.46
CA ASP A 134 -9.61 -34.98 -18.89
C ASP A 134 -10.48 -33.76 -19.18
N CYS A 135 -11.62 -33.60 -18.50
CA CYS A 135 -12.46 -32.41 -18.65
C CYS A 135 -11.78 -31.17 -18.17
N GLN A 136 -11.07 -31.24 -17.03
CA GLN A 136 -10.35 -30.11 -16.48
C GLN A 136 -9.20 -29.68 -17.38
N GLU A 137 -8.48 -30.61 -17.97
CA GLU A 137 -7.26 -30.32 -18.72
C GLU A 137 -7.50 -30.06 -20.21
N TYR A 138 -8.38 -30.82 -20.86
CA TYR A 138 -8.53 -30.80 -22.32
C TYR A 138 -9.81 -30.15 -22.84
N TYR A 139 -10.86 -30.12 -22.06
CA TYR A 139 -12.17 -29.64 -22.52
C TYR A 139 -12.61 -28.33 -21.90
N PHE A 140 -11.91 -27.84 -20.91
CA PHE A 140 -12.23 -26.54 -20.30
C PHE A 140 -11.44 -25.43 -20.99
N ASP A 141 -12.15 -24.41 -21.43
CA ASP A 141 -11.52 -23.25 -22.09
C ASP A 141 -11.11 -22.18 -21.06
N PHE A 142 -9.87 -22.27 -20.59
CA PHE A 142 -9.31 -21.33 -19.61
C PHE A 142 -9.14 -19.92 -20.18
N GLU A 143 -8.87 -19.80 -21.49
CA GLU A 143 -8.73 -18.50 -22.15
C GLU A 143 -10.06 -17.75 -22.18
N ALA A 144 -11.16 -18.46 -22.49
CA ALA A 144 -12.50 -17.88 -22.47
C ALA A 144 -12.90 -17.44 -21.07
N TYR A 145 -12.60 -18.25 -20.07
CA TYR A 145 -12.88 -17.91 -18.67
C TYR A 145 -12.05 -16.73 -18.20
N ALA A 146 -10.76 -16.67 -18.55
CA ALA A 146 -9.88 -15.56 -18.24
C ALA A 146 -10.38 -14.25 -18.87
N SER A 147 -10.84 -14.31 -20.14
CA SER A 147 -11.42 -13.15 -20.81
C SER A 147 -12.70 -12.67 -20.13
N HIS A 148 -13.53 -13.60 -19.67
CA HIS A 148 -14.74 -13.28 -18.90
C HIS A 148 -14.40 -12.57 -17.59
N LEU A 149 -13.43 -13.09 -16.84
CA LEU A 149 -12.97 -12.47 -15.59
C LEU A 149 -12.46 -11.05 -15.84
N GLN A 150 -11.68 -10.86 -16.89
CA GLN A 150 -11.12 -9.54 -17.23
C GLN A 150 -12.20 -8.56 -17.66
N GLU A 151 -13.23 -9.01 -18.36
CA GLU A 151 -14.32 -8.16 -18.85
C GLU A 151 -15.27 -7.73 -17.71
N TYR A 152 -15.61 -8.66 -16.80
CA TYR A 152 -16.62 -8.42 -15.77
C TYR A 152 -16.05 -8.17 -14.38
N GLY A 153 -14.78 -8.41 -14.16
CA GLY A 153 -14.10 -8.14 -12.89
C GLY A 153 -13.15 -6.96 -12.99
N LYS A 154 -12.62 -6.57 -11.85
CA LYS A 154 -11.56 -5.55 -11.76
C LYS A 154 -10.27 -6.21 -11.32
N PHE A 155 -9.29 -6.25 -12.20
CA PHE A 155 -7.99 -6.84 -11.93
C PHE A 155 -6.88 -5.86 -12.26
N LEU A 156 -5.88 -5.80 -11.41
CA LEU A 156 -4.65 -5.05 -11.64
C LEU A 156 -3.52 -6.04 -11.85
N VAL A 157 -2.94 -6.05 -13.05
CA VAL A 157 -1.80 -6.91 -13.38
C VAL A 157 -0.52 -6.14 -13.10
N THR A 158 0.34 -6.69 -12.26
CA THR A 158 1.61 -6.10 -11.89
C THR A 158 2.76 -7.05 -12.25
N GLU A 159 3.98 -6.56 -12.14
CA GLU A 159 5.18 -7.36 -12.38
C GLU A 159 5.30 -8.56 -11.43
N HIS A 160 4.82 -8.41 -10.19
CA HIS A 160 4.99 -9.41 -9.14
C HIS A 160 3.72 -10.19 -8.79
N GLY A 161 2.63 -9.96 -9.50
CA GLY A 161 1.38 -10.66 -9.26
C GLY A 161 0.17 -9.93 -9.81
N ILE A 162 -1.00 -10.46 -9.49
CA ILE A 162 -2.27 -9.89 -9.93
C ILE A 162 -3.14 -9.66 -8.69
N PHE A 163 -3.80 -8.50 -8.68
CA PHE A 163 -4.73 -8.13 -7.60
C PHE A 163 -6.15 -8.11 -8.14
N GLU A 164 -7.04 -8.82 -7.46
CA GLU A 164 -8.48 -8.73 -7.73
C GLU A 164 -9.05 -7.65 -6.82
N LEU A 165 -9.60 -6.61 -7.44
CA LEU A 165 -10.06 -5.41 -6.74
C LEU A 165 -11.56 -5.50 -6.45
N PRO A 166 -12.07 -4.80 -5.43
CA PRO A 166 -13.50 -4.70 -5.18
C PRO A 166 -14.20 -3.95 -6.31
N GLU A 167 -15.46 -4.28 -6.55
CA GLU A 167 -16.31 -3.58 -7.52
C GLU A 167 -16.69 -2.16 -7.06
#